data_2b0bd6c2e4fe246f166f42e1f3e27937
#
_entry.id   2b0bd6c2e4fe246f166f42e1f3e27937
#
_cell.length_a   1.000
_cell.length_b   1.000
_cell.length_c   1.000
_cell.angle_alpha   90.00
_cell.angle_beta   90.00
_cell.angle_gamma   90.00
#
_symmetry.space_group_name_H-M   'P 1'
#
loop_
_entity.id
_entity.type
_entity.pdbx_description
1 polymer ?
#
loop_
_entity_poly.entity_id
_entity_poly.type
_entity_poly.pdbx_seq_one_letter_code
_entity_poly.pdbx_strand_id
1 'polypeptide(L)'
;MVLTIKAVVVNLVSLGATFGFLVLFWQNGNGSNVLYGVPATGSIRNWIPIVTFAFLFGISMDYEVFILARMREEHDRAHSTNAAVVAALARTGRLVTCGALILAISFVSLSTNPDIVVEMIATGLAVGILIDALIVRTLLVPAFVAIMGRWNWWMPDSFARIMRIKPTAAAPDPAQTQRRAILAERS
;
A
#
# COMPACT_ATOMS: atom_id res chain seq x y z
N MET A 1 9.48 -4.22 11.24
CA MET A 1 9.97 -2.82 11.07
C MET A 1 10.27 -2.48 9.61
N VAL A 2 11.04 -3.28 8.89
CA VAL A 2 11.37 -2.99 7.48
C VAL A 2 10.11 -2.86 6.62
N LEU A 3 9.13 -3.71 6.79
CA LEU A 3 7.83 -3.63 6.11
C LEU A 3 7.11 -2.31 6.36
N THR A 4 7.07 -1.84 7.61
CA THR A 4 6.41 -0.57 7.96
C THR A 4 7.11 0.65 7.36
N ILE A 5 8.45 0.67 7.37
CA ILE A 5 9.22 1.76 6.76
C ILE A 5 8.97 1.82 5.26
N LYS A 6 8.97 0.67 4.59
CA LYS A 6 8.62 0.59 3.17
C LYS A 6 7.24 1.12 2.87
N ALA A 7 6.27 0.72 3.69
CA ALA A 7 4.91 1.17 3.60
C ALA A 7 4.83 2.70 3.55
N VAL A 8 5.51 3.35 4.49
CA VAL A 8 5.59 4.82 4.54
C VAL A 8 6.27 5.40 3.31
N VAL A 9 7.40 4.83 2.88
CA VAL A 9 8.14 5.32 1.69
C VAL A 9 7.30 5.19 0.43
N VAL A 10 6.66 4.04 0.23
CA VAL A 10 5.82 3.78 -0.94
C VAL A 10 4.60 4.71 -0.96
N ASN A 11 4.02 4.99 0.21
CA ASN A 11 2.92 5.93 0.35
C ASN A 11 3.34 7.37 0.03
N LEU A 12 4.55 7.79 0.45
CA LEU A 12 5.09 9.09 0.09
C LEU A 12 5.33 9.22 -1.43
N VAL A 13 5.73 8.15 -2.11
CA VAL A 13 5.86 8.13 -3.57
C VAL A 13 4.49 8.33 -4.24
N SER A 14 3.44 7.65 -3.76
CA SER A 14 2.07 7.83 -4.25
C SER A 14 1.60 9.27 -4.10
N LEU A 15 1.83 9.86 -2.93
CA LEU A 15 1.50 11.26 -2.65
C LEU A 15 2.27 12.21 -3.57
N GLY A 16 3.57 11.98 -3.76
CA GLY A 16 4.40 12.77 -4.68
C GLY A 16 3.87 12.71 -6.12
N ALA A 17 3.46 11.53 -6.58
CA ALA A 17 2.86 11.36 -7.90
C ALA A 17 1.52 12.10 -8.02
N THR A 18 0.69 12.06 -6.98
CA THR A 18 -0.59 12.79 -6.94
C THR A 18 -0.39 14.30 -6.96
N PHE A 19 0.57 14.81 -6.18
CA PHE A 19 0.87 16.25 -6.20
C PHE A 19 1.49 16.67 -7.54
N GLY A 20 2.35 15.83 -8.13
CA GLY A 20 2.84 16.04 -9.48
C GLY A 20 1.70 16.13 -10.51
N PHE A 21 0.71 15.25 -10.41
CA PHE A 21 -0.49 15.32 -11.24
C PHE A 21 -1.25 16.64 -11.03
N LEU A 22 -1.51 17.05 -9.78
CA LEU A 22 -2.22 18.31 -9.50
C LEU A 22 -1.49 19.52 -10.09
N VAL A 23 -0.17 19.56 -9.99
CA VAL A 23 0.64 20.64 -10.58
C VAL A 23 0.54 20.63 -12.10
N LEU A 24 0.75 19.49 -12.74
CA LEU A 24 0.73 19.38 -14.20
C LEU A 24 -0.67 19.65 -14.77
N PHE A 25 -1.70 19.15 -14.12
CA PHE A 25 -3.07 19.22 -14.59
C PHE A 25 -3.70 20.60 -14.36
N TRP A 26 -3.62 21.11 -13.13
CA TRP A 26 -4.28 22.35 -12.73
C TRP A 26 -3.39 23.58 -12.78
N GLN A 27 -2.20 23.50 -12.19
CA GLN A 27 -1.32 24.65 -12.13
C GLN A 27 -0.79 25.04 -13.50
N ASN A 28 -0.37 24.04 -14.30
CA ASN A 28 0.14 24.26 -15.66
C ASN A 28 -0.96 24.22 -16.73
N GLY A 29 -2.18 23.78 -16.39
CA GLY A 29 -3.32 23.79 -17.30
C GLY A 29 -3.29 22.69 -18.39
N ASN A 30 -2.41 21.68 -18.29
CA ASN A 30 -2.24 20.66 -19.34
C ASN A 30 -3.47 19.77 -19.57
N GLY A 31 -4.44 19.76 -18.66
CA GLY A 31 -5.66 18.96 -18.76
C GLY A 31 -6.91 19.71 -18.33
N SER A 32 -6.78 20.65 -17.40
CA SER A 32 -7.91 21.40 -16.85
C SER A 32 -8.65 22.22 -17.92
N ASN A 33 -7.93 22.79 -18.86
CA ASN A 33 -8.52 23.54 -19.97
C ASN A 33 -9.34 22.64 -20.91
N VAL A 34 -8.86 21.44 -21.20
CA VAL A 34 -9.53 20.50 -22.13
C VAL A 34 -10.75 19.85 -21.50
N LEU A 35 -10.67 19.44 -20.23
CA LEU A 35 -11.73 18.69 -19.55
C LEU A 35 -12.75 19.58 -18.86
N TYR A 36 -12.33 20.69 -18.29
CA TYR A 36 -13.16 21.58 -17.47
C TYR A 36 -13.30 23.00 -18.06
N GLY A 37 -12.60 23.31 -19.16
CA GLY A 37 -12.60 24.66 -19.73
C GLY A 37 -11.90 25.70 -18.83
N VAL A 38 -11.14 25.24 -17.83
CA VAL A 38 -10.45 26.10 -16.87
C VAL A 38 -9.00 26.30 -17.30
N PRO A 39 -8.55 27.54 -17.56
CA PRO A 39 -7.15 27.81 -17.90
C PRO A 39 -6.22 27.49 -16.72
N ALA A 40 -4.92 27.45 -16.99
CA ALA A 40 -3.89 27.25 -15.96
C ALA A 40 -4.14 28.18 -14.76
N THR A 41 -4.22 27.60 -13.57
CA THR A 41 -4.47 28.37 -12.34
C THR A 41 -3.23 29.09 -11.81
N GLY A 42 -2.04 28.73 -12.32
CA GLY A 42 -0.75 29.29 -11.92
C GLY A 42 -0.31 28.94 -10.49
N SER A 43 -1.23 28.58 -9.62
CA SER A 43 -0.94 28.16 -8.25
C SER A 43 -2.03 27.25 -7.69
N ILE A 44 -1.65 26.38 -6.75
CA ILE A 44 -2.56 25.56 -5.97
C ILE A 44 -2.69 26.18 -4.58
N ARG A 45 -3.92 26.33 -4.07
CA ARG A 45 -4.14 26.86 -2.72
C ARG A 45 -3.47 26.00 -1.66
N ASN A 46 -2.78 26.60 -0.71
CA ASN A 46 -1.92 25.92 0.27
C ASN A 46 -2.59 24.81 1.08
N TRP A 47 -3.88 24.87 1.30
CA TRP A 47 -4.63 23.88 2.06
C TRP A 47 -5.08 22.66 1.23
N ILE A 48 -5.16 22.75 -0.11
CA ILE A 48 -5.52 21.63 -1.00
C ILE A 48 -4.54 20.47 -0.85
N PRO A 49 -3.21 20.67 -0.91
CA PRO A 49 -2.26 19.59 -0.64
C PRO A 49 -2.42 18.96 0.73
N ILE A 50 -2.75 19.75 1.76
CA ILE A 50 -2.94 19.24 3.13
C ILE A 50 -4.15 18.31 3.21
N VAL A 51 -5.27 18.71 2.63
CA VAL A 51 -6.49 17.90 2.60
C VAL A 51 -6.27 16.64 1.76
N THR A 52 -5.69 16.78 0.58
CA THR A 52 -5.37 15.64 -0.30
C THR A 52 -4.43 14.66 0.41
N PHE A 53 -3.39 15.16 1.08
CA PHE A 53 -2.50 14.35 1.90
C PHE A 53 -3.26 13.59 2.98
N ALA A 54 -4.07 14.28 3.78
CA ALA A 54 -4.79 13.68 4.91
C ALA A 54 -5.73 12.54 4.44
N PHE A 55 -6.46 12.76 3.36
CA PHE A 55 -7.36 11.76 2.80
C PHE A 55 -6.61 10.56 2.21
N LEU A 56 -5.65 10.79 1.33
CA LEU A 56 -4.90 9.71 0.67
C LEU A 56 -4.07 8.92 1.67
N PHE A 57 -3.40 9.61 2.59
CA PHE A 57 -2.61 8.95 3.61
C PHE A 57 -3.47 8.10 4.54
N GLY A 58 -4.61 8.63 4.99
CA GLY A 58 -5.55 7.88 5.84
C GLY A 58 -6.09 6.62 5.16
N ILE A 59 -6.64 6.77 3.96
CA ILE A 59 -7.18 5.65 3.17
C ILE A 59 -6.09 4.61 2.86
N SER A 60 -4.90 5.07 2.46
CA SER A 60 -3.81 4.18 2.12
C SER A 60 -3.31 3.37 3.32
N MET A 61 -3.15 4.00 4.49
CA MET A 61 -2.70 3.32 5.70
C MET A 61 -3.66 2.22 6.16
N ASP A 62 -4.98 2.45 6.10
CA ASP A 62 -5.98 1.48 6.52
C ASP A 62 -5.87 0.18 5.69
N TYR A 63 -5.76 0.31 4.38
CA TYR A 63 -5.61 -0.85 3.51
C TYR A 63 -4.23 -1.53 3.64
N GLU A 64 -3.19 -0.76 3.89
CA GLU A 64 -1.83 -1.28 3.99
C GLU A 64 -1.65 -2.16 5.22
N VAL A 65 -2.16 -1.74 6.36
CA VAL A 65 -2.17 -2.56 7.58
C VAL A 65 -2.88 -3.89 7.33
N PHE A 66 -3.99 -3.86 6.61
CA PHE A 66 -4.76 -5.07 6.30
C PHE A 66 -3.98 -6.04 5.39
N ILE A 67 -3.34 -5.52 4.33
CA ILE A 67 -2.54 -6.33 3.41
C ILE A 67 -1.31 -6.92 4.11
N LEU A 68 -0.60 -6.11 4.91
CA LEU A 68 0.57 -6.57 5.65
C LEU A 68 0.24 -7.64 6.69
N ALA A 69 -0.89 -7.52 7.38
CA ALA A 69 -1.37 -8.53 8.31
C ALA A 69 -1.63 -9.87 7.59
N ARG A 70 -2.25 -9.83 6.41
CA ARG A 70 -2.49 -11.03 5.58
C ARG A 70 -1.21 -11.62 5.01
N MET A 71 -0.27 -10.79 4.55
CA MET A 71 1.04 -11.26 4.09
C MET A 71 1.79 -12.00 5.20
N ARG A 72 1.72 -11.49 6.43
CA ARG A 72 2.34 -12.13 7.59
C ARG A 72 1.69 -13.49 7.90
N GLU A 73 0.37 -13.55 7.92
CA GLU A 73 -0.38 -14.80 8.14
C GLU A 73 -0.01 -15.87 7.10
N GLU A 74 0.04 -15.51 5.82
CA GLU A 74 0.41 -16.44 4.76
C GLU A 74 1.91 -16.82 4.78
N HIS A 75 2.78 -15.91 5.22
CA HIS A 75 4.20 -16.24 5.40
C HIS A 75 4.41 -17.27 6.51
N ASP A 76 3.71 -17.14 7.64
CA ASP A 76 3.77 -18.08 8.75
C ASP A 76 3.25 -19.47 8.36
N ARG A 77 2.33 -19.54 7.38
CA ARG A 77 1.82 -20.80 6.82
C ARG A 77 2.73 -21.44 5.77
N ALA A 78 3.21 -20.63 4.83
CA ALA A 78 3.91 -21.13 3.63
C ALA A 78 5.43 -21.22 3.78
N HIS A 79 6.02 -20.59 4.81
CA HIS A 79 7.47 -20.46 5.04
C HIS A 79 8.25 -19.90 3.84
N SER A 80 7.54 -19.24 2.90
CA SER A 80 8.08 -18.65 1.68
C SER A 80 7.52 -17.25 1.46
N THR A 81 8.41 -16.26 1.32
CA THR A 81 8.02 -14.86 1.11
C THR A 81 7.22 -14.67 -0.18
N ASN A 82 7.66 -15.27 -1.28
CA ASN A 82 6.99 -15.12 -2.57
C ASN A 82 5.59 -15.76 -2.57
N ALA A 83 5.44 -16.95 -2.00
CA ALA A 83 4.14 -17.60 -1.87
C ALA A 83 3.19 -16.81 -0.99
N ALA A 84 3.69 -16.25 0.13
CA ALA A 84 2.90 -15.40 1.02
C ALA A 84 2.38 -14.14 0.34
N VAL A 85 3.22 -13.47 -0.46
CA VAL A 85 2.84 -12.27 -1.22
C VAL A 85 1.75 -12.59 -2.23
N VAL A 86 1.95 -13.62 -3.05
CA VAL A 86 0.97 -14.02 -4.08
C VAL A 86 -0.37 -14.41 -3.44
N ALA A 87 -0.35 -15.22 -2.38
CA ALA A 87 -1.57 -15.66 -1.70
C ALA A 87 -2.31 -14.49 -1.03
N ALA A 88 -1.61 -13.59 -0.36
CA ALA A 88 -2.20 -12.42 0.27
C ALA A 88 -2.84 -11.48 -0.77
N LEU A 89 -2.13 -11.19 -1.87
CA LEU A 89 -2.65 -10.36 -2.95
C LEU A 89 -3.85 -10.99 -3.65
N ALA A 90 -3.84 -12.30 -3.91
CA ALA A 90 -4.96 -12.99 -4.53
C ALA A 90 -6.24 -12.90 -3.68
N ARG A 91 -6.11 -12.95 -2.35
CA ARG A 91 -7.26 -12.90 -1.43
C ARG A 91 -7.77 -11.49 -1.16
N THR A 92 -6.86 -10.51 -1.01
CA THR A 92 -7.21 -9.16 -0.60
C THR A 92 -7.29 -8.17 -1.76
N GLY A 93 -6.53 -8.41 -2.84
CA GLY A 93 -6.41 -7.48 -3.97
C GLY A 93 -7.76 -7.11 -4.58
N ARG A 94 -8.65 -8.09 -4.77
CA ARG A 94 -9.97 -7.85 -5.35
C ARG A 94 -10.81 -6.88 -4.50
N LEU A 95 -10.82 -7.06 -3.19
CA LEU A 95 -11.58 -6.19 -2.27
C LEU A 95 -11.03 -4.77 -2.28
N VAL A 96 -9.69 -4.64 -2.21
CA VAL A 96 -9.03 -3.34 -2.23
C VAL A 96 -9.25 -2.61 -3.55
N THR A 97 -9.12 -3.32 -4.68
CA THR A 97 -9.34 -2.72 -6.00
C THR A 97 -10.79 -2.29 -6.19
N CYS A 98 -11.76 -3.10 -5.78
CA CYS A 98 -13.19 -2.72 -5.85
C CYS A 98 -13.48 -1.48 -4.98
N GLY A 99 -12.96 -1.44 -3.75
CA GLY A 99 -13.11 -0.28 -2.87
C GLY A 99 -12.47 0.99 -3.46
N ALA A 100 -11.27 0.87 -4.00
CA ALA A 100 -10.59 1.98 -4.66
C ALA A 100 -11.34 2.49 -5.90
N LEU A 101 -11.90 1.60 -6.72
CA LEU A 101 -12.70 1.99 -7.88
C LEU A 101 -13.98 2.72 -7.47
N ILE A 102 -14.69 2.24 -6.45
CA ILE A 102 -15.89 2.90 -5.94
C ILE A 102 -15.55 4.32 -5.46
N LEU A 103 -14.48 4.47 -4.67
CA LEU A 103 -14.04 5.78 -4.20
C LEU A 103 -13.59 6.69 -5.35
N ALA A 104 -12.81 6.16 -6.31
CA ALA A 104 -12.37 6.94 -7.47
C ALA A 104 -13.56 7.43 -8.30
N ILE A 105 -14.54 6.57 -8.60
CA ILE A 105 -15.76 6.96 -9.32
C ILE A 105 -16.55 8.02 -8.54
N SER A 106 -16.65 7.89 -7.21
CA SER A 106 -17.33 8.86 -6.37
C SER A 106 -16.64 10.23 -6.44
N PHE A 107 -15.32 10.29 -6.41
CA PHE A 107 -14.56 11.53 -6.56
C PHE A 107 -14.61 12.07 -7.99
N VAL A 108 -14.60 11.22 -9.01
CA VAL A 108 -14.83 11.66 -10.40
C VAL A 108 -16.23 12.29 -10.53
N SER A 109 -17.25 11.71 -9.92
CA SER A 109 -18.57 12.34 -9.88
C SER A 109 -18.56 13.68 -9.14
N LEU A 110 -17.82 13.78 -8.03
CA LEU A 110 -17.68 15.03 -7.29
C LEU A 110 -16.93 16.11 -8.09
N SER A 111 -16.03 15.71 -8.99
CA SER A 111 -15.26 16.65 -9.82
C SER A 111 -16.11 17.36 -10.89
N THR A 112 -17.36 16.99 -11.07
CA THR A 112 -18.30 17.74 -11.92
C THR A 112 -18.94 18.94 -11.22
N ASN A 113 -18.58 19.22 -9.97
CA ASN A 113 -19.05 20.39 -9.23
C ASN A 113 -18.51 21.68 -9.86
N PRO A 114 -19.32 22.76 -9.97
CA PRO A 114 -18.89 24.01 -10.59
C PRO A 114 -17.85 24.80 -9.78
N ASP A 115 -17.56 24.42 -8.55
CA ASP A 115 -16.51 25.05 -7.73
C ASP A 115 -15.14 24.47 -8.07
N ILE A 116 -14.25 25.29 -8.61
CA ILE A 116 -12.89 24.91 -9.03
C ILE A 116 -12.07 24.27 -7.92
N VAL A 117 -12.32 24.64 -6.67
CA VAL A 117 -11.59 24.08 -5.52
C VAL A 117 -12.04 22.63 -5.26
N VAL A 118 -13.35 22.39 -5.37
CA VAL A 118 -13.93 21.04 -5.26
C VAL A 118 -13.46 20.17 -6.43
N GLU A 119 -13.44 20.71 -7.65
CA GLU A 119 -12.90 20.01 -8.82
C GLU A 119 -11.43 19.60 -8.61
N MET A 120 -10.59 20.52 -8.13
CA MET A 120 -9.16 20.25 -7.85
C MET A 120 -8.96 19.15 -6.83
N ILE A 121 -9.68 19.20 -5.70
CA ILE A 121 -9.57 18.18 -4.65
C ILE A 121 -10.10 16.84 -5.16
N ALA A 122 -11.27 16.86 -5.78
CA ALA A 122 -11.93 15.66 -6.24
C ALA A 122 -11.10 14.92 -7.32
N THR A 123 -10.59 15.65 -8.32
CA THR A 123 -9.68 15.06 -9.33
C THR A 123 -8.38 14.56 -8.73
N GLY A 124 -7.78 15.32 -7.80
CA GLY A 124 -6.58 14.91 -7.09
C GLY A 124 -6.79 13.63 -6.30
N LEU A 125 -7.90 13.53 -5.57
CA LEU A 125 -8.24 12.33 -4.80
C LEU A 125 -8.57 11.15 -5.72
N ALA A 126 -9.35 11.34 -6.78
CA ALA A 126 -9.66 10.28 -7.74
C ALA A 126 -8.40 9.67 -8.34
N VAL A 127 -7.52 10.52 -8.87
CA VAL A 127 -6.26 10.07 -9.49
C VAL A 127 -5.31 9.50 -8.45
N GLY A 128 -5.19 10.12 -7.28
CA GLY A 128 -4.34 9.62 -6.21
C GLY A 128 -4.75 8.23 -5.73
N ILE A 129 -6.04 7.97 -5.54
CA ILE A 129 -6.56 6.65 -5.16
C ILE A 129 -6.26 5.61 -6.27
N LEU A 130 -6.41 5.97 -7.54
CA LEU A 130 -6.09 5.07 -8.65
C LEU A 130 -4.59 4.77 -8.72
N ILE A 131 -3.73 5.77 -8.58
CA ILE A 131 -2.27 5.58 -8.52
C ILE A 131 -1.91 4.65 -7.36
N ASP A 132 -2.46 4.91 -6.17
CA ASP A 132 -2.19 4.08 -4.99
C ASP A 132 -2.66 2.64 -5.19
N ALA A 133 -3.89 2.43 -5.62
CA ALA A 133 -4.46 1.09 -5.75
C ALA A 133 -3.84 0.29 -6.89
N LEU A 134 -3.65 0.90 -8.07
CA LEU A 134 -3.23 0.18 -9.28
C LEU A 134 -1.71 0.08 -9.42
N ILE A 135 -0.98 1.17 -9.14
CA ILE A 135 0.47 1.21 -9.34
C ILE A 135 1.19 0.81 -8.07
N VAL A 136 0.90 1.53 -6.99
CA VAL A 136 1.66 1.36 -5.76
C VAL A 136 1.39 0.01 -5.14
N ARG A 137 0.14 -0.30 -4.93
CA ARG A 137 -0.30 -1.48 -4.19
C ARG A 137 -0.21 -2.78 -4.98
N THR A 138 -0.55 -2.73 -6.26
CA THR A 138 -0.54 -3.92 -7.12
C THR A 138 0.83 -4.24 -7.68
N LEU A 139 1.69 -3.24 -7.91
CA LEU A 139 3.02 -3.40 -8.50
C LEU A 139 4.16 -3.12 -7.53
N LEU A 140 4.21 -1.93 -6.90
CA LEU A 140 5.35 -1.55 -6.07
C LEU A 140 5.45 -2.38 -4.79
N VAL A 141 4.38 -2.54 -4.05
CA VAL A 141 4.40 -3.28 -2.77
C VAL A 141 4.88 -4.71 -2.95
N PRO A 142 4.30 -5.55 -3.85
CA PRO A 142 4.79 -6.90 -4.05
C PRO A 142 6.21 -6.95 -4.62
N ALA A 143 6.56 -6.03 -5.54
CA ALA A 143 7.92 -5.96 -6.08
C ALA A 143 8.94 -5.68 -4.97
N PHE A 144 8.70 -4.72 -4.10
CA PHE A 144 9.58 -4.43 -2.97
C PHE A 144 9.67 -5.61 -2.00
N VAL A 145 8.56 -6.28 -1.71
CA VAL A 145 8.57 -7.45 -0.83
C VAL A 145 9.35 -8.61 -1.46
N ALA A 146 9.21 -8.85 -2.76
CA ALA A 146 9.94 -9.88 -3.49
C ALA A 146 11.46 -9.61 -3.55
N ILE A 147 11.86 -8.37 -3.87
CA ILE A 147 13.27 -7.98 -3.98
C ILE A 147 14.00 -8.12 -2.64
N MET A 148 13.37 -7.73 -1.55
CA MET A 148 14.02 -7.78 -0.23
C MET A 148 13.95 -9.15 0.45
N GLY A 149 13.15 -10.10 -0.03
CA GLY A 149 13.11 -11.49 0.43
C GLY A 149 13.10 -11.63 1.96
N ARG A 150 14.10 -12.33 2.51
CA ARG A 150 14.22 -12.59 3.96
C ARG A 150 14.38 -11.33 4.82
N TRP A 151 14.91 -10.23 4.27
CA TRP A 151 15.10 -8.97 5.00
C TRP A 151 13.78 -8.30 5.41
N ASN A 152 12.68 -8.63 4.76
CA ASN A 152 11.34 -8.15 5.12
C ASN A 152 10.89 -8.60 6.51
N TRP A 153 11.32 -9.80 6.90
CA TRP A 153 10.88 -10.48 8.12
C TRP A 153 11.87 -10.28 9.28
N TRP A 154 13.00 -9.62 9.00
CA TRP A 154 13.98 -9.33 10.03
C TRP A 154 13.44 -8.32 11.04
N MET A 155 13.42 -8.74 12.30
CA MET A 155 13.06 -7.92 13.45
C MET A 155 14.18 -7.97 14.48
N PRO A 156 14.68 -6.81 14.97
CA PRO A 156 15.66 -6.80 16.07
C PRO A 156 15.04 -7.44 17.32
N ASP A 157 15.80 -8.31 17.98
CA ASP A 157 15.35 -9.02 19.20
C ASP A 157 14.89 -8.07 20.32
N SER A 158 15.51 -6.89 20.39
CA SER A 158 15.13 -5.84 21.33
C SER A 158 13.66 -5.38 21.14
N PHE A 159 13.19 -5.30 19.90
CA PHE A 159 11.83 -4.85 19.58
C PHE A 159 10.78 -5.97 19.78
N ALA A 160 11.18 -7.21 19.50
CA ALA A 160 10.33 -8.39 19.74
C ALA A 160 10.03 -8.54 21.26
N ARG A 161 11.01 -8.24 22.11
CA ARG A 161 10.84 -8.25 23.59
C ARG A 161 9.90 -7.15 24.08
N ILE A 162 10.00 -5.92 23.54
CA ILE A 162 9.14 -4.79 23.92
C ILE A 162 7.67 -5.08 23.55
N MET A 163 7.45 -5.68 22.38
CA MET A 163 6.10 -6.00 21.90
C MET A 163 5.52 -7.30 22.45
N ARG A 164 6.23 -8.03 23.32
CA ARG A 164 5.84 -9.35 23.86
C ARG A 164 5.41 -10.35 22.77
N ILE A 165 5.95 -10.24 21.57
CA ILE A 165 5.68 -11.18 20.49
C ILE A 165 6.60 -12.38 20.71
N LYS A 166 6.04 -13.57 20.94
CA LYS A 166 6.82 -14.80 20.98
C LYS A 166 7.51 -14.95 19.62
N PRO A 167 8.86 -15.15 19.61
CA PRO A 167 9.54 -15.51 18.35
C PRO A 167 8.86 -16.75 17.78
N THR A 168 8.50 -16.69 16.50
CA THR A 168 8.02 -17.89 15.81
C THR A 168 9.11 -18.94 15.96
N ALA A 169 8.82 -20.04 16.65
CA ALA A 169 9.77 -21.13 16.85
C ALA A 169 10.31 -21.52 15.48
N ALA A 170 11.62 -21.51 15.32
CA ALA A 170 12.24 -21.99 14.09
C ALA A 170 11.68 -23.40 13.82
N ALA A 171 11.24 -23.62 12.57
CA ALA A 171 10.72 -24.93 12.17
C ALA A 171 11.70 -26.00 12.65
N PRO A 172 11.23 -27.08 13.26
CA PRO A 172 12.11 -28.14 13.75
C PRO A 172 12.98 -28.60 12.58
N ASP A 173 14.27 -28.66 12.81
CA ASP A 173 15.24 -29.15 11.83
C ASP A 173 14.76 -30.51 11.31
N PRO A 174 14.52 -30.68 9.99
CA PRO A 174 14.05 -31.94 9.44
C PRO A 174 14.93 -33.12 9.84
N ALA A 175 16.24 -32.89 10.03
CA ALA A 175 17.17 -33.92 10.52
C ALA A 175 16.89 -34.33 11.98
N GLN A 176 16.43 -33.42 12.84
CA GLN A 176 16.05 -33.73 14.22
C GLN A 176 14.71 -34.45 14.29
N THR A 177 13.77 -34.12 13.43
CA THR A 177 12.47 -34.78 13.34
C THR A 177 12.66 -36.23 12.86
N GLN A 178 13.50 -36.42 11.87
CA GLN A 178 13.82 -37.77 11.34
C GLN A 178 14.58 -38.62 12.37
N ARG A 179 15.53 -38.05 13.10
CA ARG A 179 16.21 -38.77 14.22
C ARG A 179 15.26 -39.18 15.33
N ARG A 180 14.30 -38.31 15.72
CA ARG A 180 13.29 -38.66 16.73
C ARG A 180 12.37 -39.78 16.27
N ALA A 181 11.97 -39.80 14.99
CA ALA A 181 11.16 -40.88 14.40
C ALA A 181 11.90 -42.22 14.43
N ILE A 182 13.17 -42.25 14.02
CA ILE A 182 14.00 -43.46 14.02
C ILE A 182 14.23 -44.02 15.45
N LEU A 183 14.38 -43.10 16.44
CA LEU A 183 14.56 -43.55 17.83
C LEU A 183 13.25 -44.08 18.46
N ALA A 184 12.09 -43.56 18.05
CA ALA A 184 10.78 -44.00 18.50
C ALA A 184 10.38 -45.39 17.91
N GLU A 185 10.88 -45.71 16.71
CA GLU A 185 10.67 -47.05 16.11
C GLU A 185 11.56 -48.16 16.70
N ARG A 186 12.59 -47.80 17.48
CA ARG A 186 13.54 -48.76 18.09
C ARG A 186 13.25 -49.05 19.56
N SER A 187 12.25 -48.39 20.17
CA SER A 187 11.80 -48.64 21.55
C SER A 187 10.51 -49.48 21.59
#